data_e665913863c18df75cc8893d57520e8e
#
_entry.id   e665913863c18df75cc8893d57520e8e
#
_cell.length_a   1.000
_cell.length_b   1.000
_cell.length_c   1.000
_cell.angle_alpha   90.00
_cell.angle_beta   90.00
_cell.angle_gamma   90.00
#
_symmetry.space_group_name_H-M   'P 1'
#
loop_
_entity.id
_entity.type
_entity.pdbx_description
1 polymer ?
#
loop_
_entity_poly.entity_id
_entity_poly.type
_entity_poly.pdbx_seq_one_letter_code
_entity_poly.pdbx_strand_id
1 'polypeptide(L)'
;MWAPRVPALFASLVLAGVVTLTGQQQPPASAPPQTPPVAAPQPPAPTPPPTPPAQPQPPPSSQVFRGGVELVSLNVTVTDGTKYVTDLNQEDFEIYEDGAMQTITLFNRETQPIALAVLLDTSASMDERLPTAQEAAVGFSRRLKPKDAMEVIDFNSQPHILQTFTADQAALEKAIRSTTANGSTALYNAVYISLKELKKVKAASADEIRRQAIVLLSDGDDTSSLVGYEEVLDLAKRSETSIYAIGLRPERIGGRQEFKEAEFVLRQLSTETGGRVFFPTNVNELPKIYEQISEELASQYTIAYASKNPLRNGAWRRIIVRTKRPGAVPRTRQGYYGPTNR
;
A
#
# COMPACT_ATOMS: atom_id res chain seq x y z
N MET A 1 40.48 -43.67 -23.31
CA MET A 1 41.86 -43.20 -23.08
C MET A 1 41.79 -41.69 -22.93
N TRP A 2 41.89 -41.22 -21.86
CA TRP A 2 42.79 -40.52 -20.97
C TRP A 2 42.04 -39.57 -20.04
N ALA A 3 41.90 -39.94 -18.81
CA ALA A 3 41.80 -39.07 -17.64
C ALA A 3 43.17 -39.20 -16.94
N PRO A 4 43.46 -38.57 -15.85
CA PRO A 4 43.04 -37.37 -15.12
C PRO A 4 44.23 -36.51 -14.65
N ARG A 5 44.04 -35.45 -13.88
CA ARG A 5 44.85 -35.14 -12.68
C ARG A 5 44.37 -33.89 -11.93
N VAL A 6 43.97 -34.14 -10.70
CA VAL A 6 43.87 -33.17 -9.57
C VAL A 6 45.29 -32.98 -9.00
N PRO A 7 45.63 -31.85 -8.42
CA PRO A 7 46.31 -31.90 -7.12
C PRO A 7 45.62 -31.08 -6.00
N ALA A 8 45.78 -31.67 -4.86
CA ALA A 8 45.32 -31.30 -3.55
C ALA A 8 46.27 -30.29 -2.84
N LEU A 9 45.67 -29.66 -1.81
CA LEU A 9 46.24 -29.27 -0.51
C LEU A 9 47.32 -28.17 -0.42
N PHE A 10 46.95 -27.11 0.32
CA PHE A 10 47.72 -26.74 1.53
C PHE A 10 46.85 -26.03 2.55
N ALA A 11 46.67 -26.65 3.71
CA ALA A 11 46.14 -26.06 4.93
C ALA A 11 47.31 -25.37 5.66
N SER A 12 47.08 -24.15 6.10
CA SER A 12 47.96 -23.49 7.09
C SER A 12 47.13 -23.03 8.28
N LEU A 13 47.35 -23.74 9.37
CA LEU A 13 46.88 -23.51 10.70
C LEU A 13 47.75 -22.40 11.34
N VAL A 14 47.20 -21.27 11.75
CA VAL A 14 47.89 -20.29 12.62
C VAL A 14 47.17 -20.25 13.96
N LEU A 15 47.86 -20.78 14.94
CA LEU A 15 47.52 -20.72 16.38
C LEU A 15 47.96 -19.36 16.92
N ALA A 16 47.09 -18.53 17.41
CA ALA A 16 47.44 -17.33 18.18
C ALA A 16 46.86 -17.47 19.57
N GLY A 17 47.76 -17.46 20.56
CA GLY A 17 47.48 -17.70 21.96
C GLY A 17 46.77 -16.51 22.63
N VAL A 18 45.86 -16.87 23.53
CA VAL A 18 45.17 -15.94 24.45
C VAL A 18 46.02 -15.81 25.70
N VAL A 19 46.50 -14.61 25.99
CA VAL A 19 47.13 -14.26 27.30
C VAL A 19 46.05 -13.62 28.14
N THR A 20 45.62 -14.31 29.18
CA THR A 20 44.75 -13.77 30.22
C THR A 20 45.60 -13.11 31.30
N LEU A 21 45.51 -11.80 31.47
CA LEU A 21 45.99 -11.08 32.66
C LEU A 21 44.85 -11.00 33.67
N THR A 22 45.00 -11.75 34.75
CA THR A 22 44.20 -11.59 35.98
C THR A 22 44.81 -10.47 36.83
N GLY A 23 44.15 -9.31 36.87
CA GLY A 23 44.45 -8.25 37.81
C GLY A 23 43.61 -8.45 39.08
N GLN A 24 44.28 -8.81 40.20
CA GLN A 24 43.69 -8.82 41.55
C GLN A 24 43.50 -7.37 42.00
N GLN A 25 42.30 -6.95 42.30
CA GLN A 25 42.01 -5.73 43.05
C GLN A 25 41.90 -6.06 44.54
N GLN A 26 42.75 -5.43 45.32
CA GLN A 26 42.78 -5.45 46.75
C GLN A 26 41.64 -4.58 47.33
N PRO A 27 40.93 -5.00 48.39
CA PRO A 27 39.87 -4.19 49.00
C PRO A 27 40.47 -3.04 49.84
N PRO A 28 39.81 -1.86 49.87
CA PRO A 28 40.29 -0.73 50.68
C PRO A 28 40.03 -0.94 52.16
N ALA A 29 40.98 -0.46 52.93
CA ALA A 29 41.05 -0.55 54.43
C ALA A 29 39.91 0.23 55.11
N SER A 30 39.43 -0.34 56.22
CA SER A 30 38.39 0.20 57.08
C SER A 30 38.84 1.49 57.75
N ALA A 31 38.05 2.55 57.72
CA ALA A 31 38.21 3.78 58.46
C ALA A 31 37.69 3.62 59.90
N PRO A 32 38.28 4.32 60.90
CA PRO A 32 37.90 4.20 62.32
C PRO A 32 36.54 4.90 62.58
N PRO A 33 35.85 4.50 63.69
CA PRO A 33 34.50 5.02 64.00
C PRO A 33 34.59 6.48 64.51
N GLN A 34 33.79 7.35 63.86
CA GLN A 34 33.60 8.72 64.35
C GLN A 34 32.43 8.76 65.30
N THR A 35 32.73 9.36 66.52
CA THR A 35 31.75 9.69 67.58
C THR A 35 30.78 10.77 67.06
N PRO A 36 29.47 10.69 67.34
CA PRO A 36 28.51 11.71 66.90
C PRO A 36 28.67 13.01 67.72
N PRO A 37 28.57 14.18 67.07
CA PRO A 37 28.59 15.45 67.81
C PRO A 37 27.28 15.69 68.55
N VAL A 38 27.39 16.20 69.79
CA VAL A 38 26.28 16.61 70.63
C VAL A 38 25.50 17.75 69.96
N ALA A 39 24.19 17.57 69.82
CA ALA A 39 23.28 18.57 69.22
C ALA A 39 23.13 19.78 70.11
N ALA A 40 23.38 20.98 69.58
CA ALA A 40 23.06 22.26 70.20
C ALA A 40 21.52 22.50 70.14
N PRO A 41 20.91 23.21 71.09
CA PRO A 41 19.48 23.46 71.12
C PRO A 41 19.07 24.37 69.95
N GLN A 42 18.10 23.94 69.19
CA GLN A 42 17.50 24.69 68.11
C GLN A 42 16.55 25.79 68.62
N PRO A 43 16.57 27.00 68.06
CA PRO A 43 15.58 28.02 68.39
C PRO A 43 14.17 27.62 67.90
N PRO A 44 13.10 28.11 68.52
CA PRO A 44 11.73 27.72 68.14
C PRO A 44 11.40 28.12 66.68
N ALA A 45 10.74 27.23 66.01
CA ALA A 45 10.31 27.39 64.60
C ALA A 45 9.34 28.59 64.43
N PRO A 46 9.48 29.39 63.39
CA PRO A 46 8.51 30.45 63.09
C PRO A 46 7.14 29.87 62.73
N THR A 47 6.08 30.52 63.29
CA THR A 47 4.69 30.18 63.00
C THR A 47 4.42 30.27 61.49
N PRO A 48 3.77 29.27 60.89
CA PRO A 48 3.44 29.34 59.46
C PRO A 48 2.46 30.50 59.15
N PRO A 49 2.64 31.19 58.02
CA PRO A 49 1.73 32.22 57.60
C PRO A 49 0.33 31.65 57.32
N PRO A 50 -0.75 32.43 57.47
CA PRO A 50 -2.11 31.95 57.23
C PRO A 50 -2.27 31.46 55.78
N THR A 51 -2.83 30.27 55.63
CA THR A 51 -3.16 29.66 54.34
C THR A 51 -4.04 30.57 53.52
N PRO A 52 -3.72 30.94 52.28
CA PRO A 52 -4.61 31.65 51.40
C PRO A 52 -5.91 30.84 51.16
N PRO A 53 -7.07 31.48 50.99
CA PRO A 53 -8.29 30.76 50.70
C PRO A 53 -8.10 29.88 49.45
N ALA A 54 -8.56 28.64 49.53
CA ALA A 54 -8.49 27.65 48.45
C ALA A 54 -9.15 28.24 47.21
N GLN A 55 -8.36 28.45 46.16
CA GLN A 55 -8.91 28.72 44.83
C GLN A 55 -9.71 27.49 44.37
N PRO A 56 -10.92 27.69 43.78
CA PRO A 56 -11.64 26.56 43.23
C PRO A 56 -10.73 25.82 42.22
N GLN A 57 -10.42 24.58 42.50
CA GLN A 57 -9.74 23.71 41.50
C GLN A 57 -10.64 23.61 40.30
N PRO A 58 -10.13 23.86 39.08
CA PRO A 58 -10.89 23.55 37.89
C PRO A 58 -11.31 22.08 37.94
N PRO A 59 -12.53 21.75 37.50
CA PRO A 59 -12.97 20.36 37.48
C PRO A 59 -11.92 19.53 36.75
N PRO A 60 -11.66 18.26 37.14
CA PRO A 60 -10.70 17.41 36.47
C PRO A 60 -11.04 17.45 34.99
N SER A 61 -10.10 17.91 34.17
CA SER A 61 -10.23 17.90 32.73
C SER A 61 -10.66 16.49 32.36
N SER A 62 -11.91 16.33 31.97
CA SER A 62 -12.38 15.09 31.37
C SER A 62 -11.39 14.81 30.25
N GLN A 63 -10.53 13.82 30.45
CA GLN A 63 -9.77 13.22 29.37
C GLN A 63 -10.84 12.73 28.39
N VAL A 64 -11.13 13.56 27.40
CA VAL A 64 -11.88 13.14 26.24
C VAL A 64 -10.97 12.09 25.60
N PHE A 65 -11.18 10.83 25.96
CA PHE A 65 -10.77 9.71 25.16
C PHE A 65 -11.41 9.89 23.78
N ARG A 66 -10.72 10.59 22.90
CA ARG A 66 -10.95 10.48 21.47
C ARG A 66 -10.47 9.10 21.05
N GLY A 67 -11.19 8.10 21.45
CA GLY A 67 -11.13 6.77 20.87
C GLY A 67 -11.69 6.91 19.47
N GLY A 68 -10.86 7.36 18.53
CA GLY A 68 -11.22 7.32 17.12
C GLY A 68 -11.46 5.85 16.77
N VAL A 69 -12.71 5.50 16.50
CA VAL A 69 -13.05 4.19 15.96
C VAL A 69 -12.42 4.14 14.57
N GLU A 70 -11.41 3.29 14.41
CA GLU A 70 -10.73 3.09 13.13
C GLU A 70 -11.68 2.31 12.21
N LEU A 71 -12.15 2.97 11.16
CA LEU A 71 -13.03 2.36 10.16
C LEU A 71 -12.20 1.65 9.09
N VAL A 72 -12.55 0.42 8.81
CA VAL A 72 -12.02 -0.35 7.68
C VAL A 72 -12.91 -0.09 6.48
N SER A 73 -12.40 0.66 5.50
CA SER A 73 -13.11 1.00 4.26
C SER A 73 -12.81 -0.02 3.16
N LEU A 74 -13.85 -0.42 2.43
CA LEU A 74 -13.78 -1.37 1.32
C LEU A 74 -14.44 -0.78 0.08
N ASN A 75 -13.74 -0.87 -1.05
CA ASN A 75 -14.36 -0.72 -2.36
C ASN A 75 -14.78 -2.13 -2.83
N VAL A 76 -16.05 -2.33 -3.10
CA VAL A 76 -16.63 -3.62 -3.44
C VAL A 76 -17.26 -3.54 -4.83
N THR A 77 -16.73 -4.30 -5.77
CA THR A 77 -17.35 -4.55 -7.08
C THR A 77 -18.22 -5.79 -6.96
N VAL A 78 -19.45 -5.74 -7.46
CA VAL A 78 -20.33 -6.93 -7.53
C VAL A 78 -20.69 -7.20 -8.97
N THR A 79 -20.53 -8.45 -9.40
CA THR A 79 -20.86 -8.89 -10.75
C THR A 79 -21.81 -10.09 -10.75
N ASP A 80 -22.70 -10.15 -11.74
CA ASP A 80 -23.46 -11.34 -12.09
C ASP A 80 -23.09 -11.71 -13.53
N GLY A 81 -22.29 -12.75 -13.69
CA GLY A 81 -21.60 -13.04 -14.94
C GLY A 81 -20.69 -11.89 -15.35
N THR A 82 -21.01 -11.24 -16.46
CA THR A 82 -20.25 -10.08 -16.99
C THR A 82 -20.83 -8.72 -16.62
N LYS A 83 -22.01 -8.68 -15.99
CA LYS A 83 -22.72 -7.43 -15.66
C LYS A 83 -22.40 -6.95 -14.26
N TYR A 84 -22.21 -5.66 -14.10
CA TYR A 84 -22.10 -5.05 -12.77
C TYR A 84 -23.48 -4.95 -12.13
N VAL A 85 -23.55 -5.34 -10.85
CA VAL A 85 -24.76 -5.26 -10.03
C VAL A 85 -24.63 -4.01 -9.16
N THR A 86 -25.47 -3.01 -9.38
CA THR A 86 -25.39 -1.68 -8.72
C THR A 86 -26.60 -1.31 -7.90
N ASP A 87 -27.56 -2.23 -7.77
CA ASP A 87 -28.86 -2.02 -7.10
C ASP A 87 -29.00 -2.72 -5.76
N LEU A 88 -27.88 -3.25 -5.19
CA LEU A 88 -27.88 -3.84 -3.86
C LEU A 88 -27.98 -2.80 -2.76
N ASN A 89 -28.58 -3.17 -1.63
CA ASN A 89 -28.65 -2.40 -0.41
C ASN A 89 -27.69 -2.96 0.66
N GLN A 90 -27.56 -2.26 1.78
CA GLN A 90 -26.68 -2.68 2.87
C GLN A 90 -27.00 -4.09 3.39
N GLU A 91 -28.30 -4.42 3.46
CA GLU A 91 -28.80 -5.69 3.99
C GLU A 91 -28.44 -6.90 3.10
N ASP A 92 -28.08 -6.63 1.84
CA ASP A 92 -27.65 -7.67 0.90
C ASP A 92 -26.19 -8.11 1.11
N PHE A 93 -25.43 -7.39 1.97
CA PHE A 93 -24.02 -7.67 2.20
C PHE A 93 -23.77 -8.29 3.57
N GLU A 94 -22.82 -9.22 3.61
CA GLU A 94 -22.23 -9.77 4.82
C GLU A 94 -20.71 -9.63 4.74
N ILE A 95 -20.10 -9.07 5.79
CA ILE A 95 -18.65 -8.88 5.88
C ILE A 95 -18.10 -9.72 7.02
N TYR A 96 -17.03 -10.43 6.74
CA TYR A 96 -16.31 -11.24 7.71
C TYR A 96 -14.86 -10.80 7.77
N GLU A 97 -14.34 -10.59 8.98
CA GLU A 97 -12.93 -10.39 9.28
C GLU A 97 -12.43 -11.56 10.09
N ASP A 98 -11.42 -12.29 9.62
CA ASP A 98 -10.88 -13.50 10.24
C ASP A 98 -11.97 -14.52 10.65
N GLY A 99 -13.03 -14.60 9.84
CA GLY A 99 -14.19 -15.46 10.09
C GLY A 99 -15.26 -14.88 11.01
N ALA A 100 -15.01 -13.75 11.69
CA ALA A 100 -15.99 -13.07 12.54
C ALA A 100 -16.83 -12.07 11.73
N MET A 101 -18.15 -12.18 11.81
CA MET A 101 -19.09 -11.28 11.14
C MET A 101 -18.98 -9.87 11.70
N GLN A 102 -18.82 -8.88 10.81
CA GLN A 102 -18.70 -7.46 11.12
C GLN A 102 -20.02 -6.71 10.89
N THR A 103 -20.19 -5.60 11.60
CA THR A 103 -21.36 -4.74 11.43
C THR A 103 -21.01 -3.59 10.50
N ILE A 104 -21.72 -3.46 9.39
CA ILE A 104 -21.55 -2.35 8.45
C ILE A 104 -21.97 -1.05 9.12
N THR A 105 -21.09 -0.07 9.16
CA THR A 105 -21.32 1.26 9.77
C THR A 105 -21.50 2.36 8.73
N LEU A 106 -20.97 2.16 7.51
CA LEU A 106 -21.15 3.05 6.37
C LEU A 106 -21.41 2.21 5.12
N PHE A 107 -22.41 2.62 4.37
CA PHE A 107 -22.75 2.04 3.07
C PHE A 107 -23.06 3.17 2.09
N ASN A 108 -22.33 3.20 0.98
CA ASN A 108 -22.54 4.16 -0.08
C ASN A 108 -22.45 3.49 -1.46
N ARG A 109 -23.47 3.66 -2.28
CA ARG A 109 -23.54 3.19 -3.67
C ARG A 109 -23.37 4.31 -4.70
N GLU A 110 -23.25 5.55 -4.24
CA GLU A 110 -23.01 6.67 -5.14
C GLU A 110 -21.58 6.63 -5.68
N THR A 111 -21.43 7.07 -6.92
CA THR A 111 -20.10 7.17 -7.53
C THR A 111 -19.27 8.21 -6.78
N GLN A 112 -18.18 7.75 -6.16
CA GLN A 112 -17.23 8.63 -5.48
C GLN A 112 -16.19 9.16 -6.46
N PRO A 113 -15.65 10.37 -6.24
CA PRO A 113 -14.49 10.85 -7.00
C PRO A 113 -13.30 9.90 -6.91
N ILE A 114 -12.51 9.84 -7.96
CA ILE A 114 -11.36 8.93 -8.07
C ILE A 114 -10.07 9.73 -8.21
N ALA A 115 -9.03 9.36 -7.45
CA ALA A 115 -7.65 9.68 -7.73
C ALA A 115 -7.02 8.46 -8.43
N LEU A 116 -6.68 8.63 -9.70
CA LEU A 116 -6.25 7.56 -10.59
C LEU A 116 -4.80 7.80 -11.05
N ALA A 117 -3.91 6.84 -10.81
CA ALA A 117 -2.59 6.85 -11.42
C ALA A 117 -2.55 5.90 -12.61
N VAL A 118 -2.17 6.40 -13.77
CA VAL A 118 -1.96 5.61 -14.99
C VAL A 118 -0.47 5.43 -15.18
N LEU A 119 -0.03 4.18 -15.15
CA LEU A 119 1.35 3.76 -15.31
C LEU A 119 1.53 3.13 -16.69
N LEU A 120 2.35 3.74 -17.51
CA LEU A 120 2.63 3.29 -18.87
C LEU A 120 4.05 2.76 -18.96
N ASP A 121 4.18 1.48 -19.26
CA ASP A 121 5.46 0.89 -19.63
C ASP A 121 5.95 1.51 -20.93
N THR A 122 7.13 2.10 -20.86
CA THR A 122 7.83 2.70 -21.99
C THR A 122 9.22 2.06 -22.19
N SER A 123 9.36 0.80 -21.77
CA SER A 123 10.54 0.00 -22.06
C SER A 123 10.70 -0.26 -23.56
N ALA A 124 11.89 -0.65 -23.98
CA ALA A 124 12.20 -0.85 -25.40
C ALA A 124 11.29 -1.88 -26.10
N SER A 125 10.77 -2.89 -25.37
CA SER A 125 9.85 -3.89 -25.89
C SER A 125 8.48 -3.31 -26.30
N MET A 126 8.12 -2.14 -25.77
CA MET A 126 6.85 -1.46 -26.07
C MET A 126 6.85 -0.67 -27.38
N ASP A 127 7.98 -0.52 -28.08
CA ASP A 127 8.13 0.39 -29.22
C ASP A 127 7.00 0.29 -30.25
N GLU A 128 6.70 -0.92 -30.72
CA GLU A 128 5.63 -1.16 -31.71
C GLU A 128 4.21 -1.00 -31.13
N ARG A 129 4.05 -1.18 -29.82
CA ARG A 129 2.75 -1.16 -29.12
C ARG A 129 2.42 0.20 -28.53
N LEU A 130 3.44 1.02 -28.28
CA LEU A 130 3.31 2.29 -27.57
C LEU A 130 2.33 3.26 -28.24
N PRO A 131 2.30 3.44 -29.56
CA PRO A 131 1.32 4.33 -30.22
C PRO A 131 -0.13 3.94 -29.91
N THR A 132 -0.45 2.63 -29.96
CA THR A 132 -1.80 2.15 -29.65
C THR A 132 -2.11 2.27 -28.17
N ALA A 133 -1.12 2.04 -27.29
CA ALA A 133 -1.25 2.24 -25.85
C ALA A 133 -1.52 3.70 -25.48
N GLN A 134 -0.83 4.64 -26.13
CA GLN A 134 -1.05 6.08 -25.97
C GLN A 134 -2.48 6.47 -26.36
N GLU A 135 -2.96 6.05 -27.55
CA GLU A 135 -4.32 6.35 -27.98
C GLU A 135 -5.38 5.79 -27.02
N ALA A 136 -5.18 4.57 -26.54
CA ALA A 136 -6.08 3.95 -25.57
C ALA A 136 -6.05 4.69 -24.21
N ALA A 137 -4.89 5.09 -23.73
CA ALA A 137 -4.75 5.85 -22.48
C ALA A 137 -5.35 7.27 -22.59
N VAL A 138 -5.19 7.94 -23.75
CA VAL A 138 -5.87 9.21 -24.04
C VAL A 138 -7.39 9.02 -24.06
N GLY A 139 -7.89 7.97 -24.73
CA GLY A 139 -9.32 7.63 -24.72
C GLY A 139 -9.85 7.36 -23.30
N PHE A 140 -9.04 6.76 -22.46
CA PHE A 140 -9.36 6.51 -21.04
C PHE A 140 -9.41 7.82 -20.24
N SER A 141 -8.41 8.70 -20.39
CA SER A 141 -8.40 10.00 -19.68
C SER A 141 -9.65 10.82 -19.97
N ARG A 142 -10.19 10.77 -21.21
CA ARG A 142 -11.42 11.47 -21.60
C ARG A 142 -12.69 10.98 -20.91
N ARG A 143 -12.63 9.84 -20.20
CA ARG A 143 -13.75 9.29 -19.42
C ARG A 143 -13.78 9.81 -17.97
N LEU A 144 -12.79 10.59 -17.56
CA LEU A 144 -12.76 11.21 -16.22
C LEU A 144 -13.95 12.14 -16.03
N LYS A 145 -14.54 12.06 -14.85
CA LYS A 145 -15.58 12.99 -14.42
C LYS A 145 -14.94 14.27 -13.88
N PRO A 146 -15.67 15.38 -13.76
CA PRO A 146 -15.11 16.67 -13.34
C PRO A 146 -14.41 16.69 -11.98
N LYS A 147 -14.80 15.75 -11.08
CA LYS A 147 -14.18 15.62 -9.75
C LYS A 147 -13.05 14.60 -9.69
N ASP A 148 -12.87 13.80 -10.73
CA ASP A 148 -11.79 12.82 -10.80
C ASP A 148 -10.48 13.55 -11.10
N ALA A 149 -9.37 12.95 -10.66
CA ALA A 149 -8.04 13.43 -11.00
C ALA A 149 -7.17 12.25 -11.44
N MET A 150 -6.38 12.48 -12.50
CA MET A 150 -5.46 11.48 -13.04
C MET A 150 -4.03 12.00 -12.97
N GLU A 151 -3.12 11.12 -12.58
CA GLU A 151 -1.68 11.26 -12.71
C GLU A 151 -1.19 10.35 -13.83
N VAL A 152 -0.19 10.80 -14.58
CA VAL A 152 0.45 9.99 -15.63
C VAL A 152 1.90 9.77 -15.25
N ILE A 153 2.27 8.51 -15.14
CA ILE A 153 3.64 8.06 -14.87
C ILE A 153 4.05 7.15 -16.02
N ASP A 154 5.15 7.44 -16.68
CA ASP A 154 5.82 6.47 -17.53
C ASP A 154 6.93 5.76 -16.77
N PHE A 155 7.30 4.57 -17.22
CA PHE A 155 8.43 3.88 -16.65
C PHE A 155 9.15 3.03 -17.70
N ASN A 156 10.46 3.19 -17.68
CA ASN A 156 11.43 2.36 -18.38
C ASN A 156 12.51 1.94 -17.39
N SER A 157 13.76 2.34 -17.53
CA SER A 157 14.82 2.07 -16.55
C SER A 157 14.56 2.72 -15.18
N GLN A 158 13.70 3.72 -15.13
CA GLN A 158 13.19 4.36 -13.92
C GLN A 158 11.83 5.02 -14.20
N PRO A 159 10.97 5.21 -13.18
CA PRO A 159 9.69 5.89 -13.36
C PRO A 159 9.85 7.42 -13.39
N HIS A 160 9.02 8.09 -14.21
CA HIS A 160 8.94 9.55 -14.29
C HIS A 160 7.47 9.99 -14.20
N ILE A 161 7.19 10.95 -13.32
CA ILE A 161 5.88 11.58 -13.22
C ILE A 161 5.81 12.64 -14.33
N LEU A 162 5.08 12.33 -15.40
CA LEU A 162 4.92 13.24 -16.54
C LEU A 162 3.86 14.29 -16.28
N GLN A 163 2.82 13.94 -15.54
CA GLN A 163 1.74 14.82 -15.13
C GLN A 163 1.23 14.43 -13.75
N THR A 164 1.28 15.34 -12.80
CA THR A 164 0.67 15.16 -11.47
C THR A 164 -0.85 15.21 -11.54
N PHE A 165 -1.54 14.78 -10.48
CA PHE A 165 -2.99 14.67 -10.43
C PHE A 165 -3.72 15.92 -10.94
N THR A 166 -4.46 15.78 -12.03
CA THR A 166 -5.26 16.84 -12.67
C THR A 166 -6.48 16.25 -13.37
N ALA A 167 -7.51 17.09 -13.58
CA ALA A 167 -8.63 16.81 -14.48
C ALA A 167 -8.47 17.47 -15.85
N ASP A 168 -7.37 18.20 -16.09
CA ASP A 168 -7.11 18.88 -17.35
C ASP A 168 -6.76 17.88 -18.46
N GLN A 169 -7.71 17.67 -19.36
CA GLN A 169 -7.61 16.72 -20.46
C GLN A 169 -6.45 17.02 -21.42
N ALA A 170 -6.19 18.31 -21.68
CA ALA A 170 -5.11 18.71 -22.60
C ALA A 170 -3.73 18.42 -21.98
N ALA A 171 -3.57 18.66 -20.68
CA ALA A 171 -2.34 18.32 -19.95
C ALA A 171 -2.10 16.82 -19.92
N LEU A 172 -3.14 16.01 -19.65
CA LEU A 172 -3.07 14.55 -19.64
C LEU A 172 -2.73 13.99 -21.03
N GLU A 173 -3.40 14.44 -22.07
CA GLU A 173 -3.13 14.02 -23.46
C GLU A 173 -1.71 14.36 -23.88
N LYS A 174 -1.24 15.58 -23.56
CA LYS A 174 0.14 16.01 -23.83
C LYS A 174 1.14 15.09 -23.14
N ALA A 175 0.92 14.78 -21.85
CA ALA A 175 1.80 13.91 -21.08
C ALA A 175 1.86 12.49 -21.66
N ILE A 176 0.70 11.89 -21.96
CA ILE A 176 0.61 10.55 -22.55
C ILE A 176 1.33 10.50 -23.90
N ARG A 177 1.09 11.48 -24.78
CA ARG A 177 1.70 11.51 -26.13
C ARG A 177 3.19 11.84 -26.12
N SER A 178 3.74 12.36 -25.00
CA SER A 178 5.17 12.65 -24.88
C SER A 178 6.01 11.42 -24.56
N THR A 179 5.40 10.28 -24.24
CA THR A 179 6.12 9.05 -23.91
C THR A 179 6.83 8.47 -25.13
N THR A 180 8.03 7.92 -24.90
CA THR A 180 8.86 7.28 -25.95
C THR A 180 9.45 5.99 -25.41
N ALA A 181 9.45 4.94 -26.25
CA ALA A 181 9.94 3.63 -25.85
C ALA A 181 11.47 3.60 -25.82
N ASN A 182 12.04 3.20 -24.68
CA ASN A 182 13.49 2.97 -24.54
C ASN A 182 13.81 2.27 -23.20
N GLY A 183 15.04 1.77 -23.07
CA GLY A 183 15.56 1.25 -21.79
C GLY A 183 14.95 -0.07 -21.34
N SER A 184 15.12 -0.36 -20.06
CA SER A 184 14.65 -1.56 -19.34
C SER A 184 13.29 -1.30 -18.67
N THR A 185 12.84 -2.16 -17.77
CA THR A 185 11.50 -2.08 -17.15
C THR A 185 11.64 -1.99 -15.63
N ALA A 186 11.31 -0.84 -15.02
CA ALA A 186 11.30 -0.62 -13.57
C ALA A 186 9.85 -0.65 -13.01
N LEU A 187 9.15 -1.76 -13.21
CA LEU A 187 7.73 -1.93 -12.86
C LEU A 187 7.48 -1.76 -11.35
N TYR A 188 8.31 -2.39 -10.50
CA TYR A 188 8.11 -2.32 -9.05
C TYR A 188 8.36 -0.90 -8.53
N ASN A 189 9.38 -0.20 -9.04
CA ASN A 189 9.61 1.20 -8.71
C ASN A 189 8.41 2.08 -9.10
N ALA A 190 7.81 1.85 -10.28
CA ALA A 190 6.67 2.62 -10.75
C ALA A 190 5.44 2.43 -9.85
N VAL A 191 5.10 1.19 -9.50
CA VAL A 191 4.01 0.91 -8.56
C VAL A 191 4.29 1.51 -7.18
N TYR A 192 5.53 1.37 -6.68
CA TYR A 192 5.94 1.92 -5.39
C TYR A 192 5.76 3.45 -5.33
N ILE A 193 6.27 4.17 -6.33
CA ILE A 193 6.15 5.64 -6.42
C ILE A 193 4.68 6.03 -6.52
N SER A 194 3.91 5.41 -7.39
CA SER A 194 2.49 5.68 -7.56
C SER A 194 1.70 5.51 -6.26
N LEU A 195 1.94 4.45 -5.48
CA LEU A 195 1.33 4.27 -4.16
C LEU A 195 1.70 5.38 -3.19
N LYS A 196 2.93 5.88 -3.24
CA LYS A 196 3.38 7.03 -2.42
C LYS A 196 2.71 8.33 -2.84
N GLU A 197 2.57 8.58 -4.15
CA GLU A 197 1.89 9.78 -4.67
C GLU A 197 0.40 9.77 -4.33
N LEU A 198 -0.30 8.65 -4.56
CA LEU A 198 -1.71 8.51 -4.18
C LEU A 198 -1.96 8.78 -2.68
N LYS A 199 -1.03 8.33 -1.82
CA LYS A 199 -1.11 8.62 -0.38
C LYS A 199 -1.05 10.12 -0.06
N LYS A 200 -0.42 10.95 -0.91
CA LYS A 200 -0.34 12.41 -0.74
C LYS A 200 -1.62 13.12 -1.18
N VAL A 201 -2.45 12.48 -2.00
CA VAL A 201 -3.73 13.06 -2.44
C VAL A 201 -4.63 13.25 -1.23
N LYS A 202 -5.01 14.51 -0.98
CA LYS A 202 -5.93 14.87 0.08
C LYS A 202 -7.33 15.01 -0.51
N ALA A 203 -8.34 14.61 0.24
CA ALA A 203 -9.72 14.92 -0.11
C ALA A 203 -9.92 16.45 -0.21
N ALA A 204 -10.73 16.90 -1.14
CA ALA A 204 -11.02 18.33 -1.33
C ALA A 204 -11.75 18.93 -0.11
N SER A 205 -12.48 18.09 0.62
CA SER A 205 -13.09 18.42 1.92
C SER A 205 -12.93 17.22 2.88
N ALA A 206 -13.14 17.45 4.18
CA ALA A 206 -13.09 16.38 5.17
C ALA A 206 -14.12 15.26 4.92
N ASP A 207 -15.22 15.59 4.22
CA ASP A 207 -16.32 14.69 3.90
C ASP A 207 -16.16 14.03 2.52
N GLU A 208 -15.17 14.44 1.71
CA GLU A 208 -14.96 13.89 0.38
C GLU A 208 -13.96 12.72 0.42
N ILE A 209 -14.49 11.51 0.44
CA ILE A 209 -13.71 10.29 0.33
C ILE A 209 -13.40 10.09 -1.15
N ARG A 210 -12.09 10.11 -1.53
CA ARG A 210 -11.64 9.77 -2.88
C ARG A 210 -11.20 8.32 -2.92
N ARG A 211 -11.76 7.57 -3.86
CA ARG A 211 -11.25 6.24 -4.20
C ARG A 211 -9.87 6.38 -4.85
N GLN A 212 -9.00 5.46 -4.57
CA GLN A 212 -7.65 5.42 -5.15
C GLN A 212 -7.51 4.20 -6.04
N ALA A 213 -7.00 4.39 -7.24
CA ALA A 213 -6.74 3.30 -8.16
C ALA A 213 -5.46 3.53 -8.96
N ILE A 214 -4.81 2.43 -9.32
CA ILE A 214 -3.71 2.39 -10.28
C ILE A 214 -4.18 1.59 -11.48
N VAL A 215 -3.92 2.09 -12.69
CA VAL A 215 -4.03 1.31 -13.93
C VAL A 215 -2.63 1.17 -14.50
N LEU A 216 -2.13 -0.04 -14.46
CA LEU A 216 -0.77 -0.41 -14.88
C LEU A 216 -0.82 -1.14 -16.20
N LEU A 217 -0.12 -0.65 -17.21
CA LEU A 217 0.09 -1.32 -18.49
C LEU A 217 1.57 -1.69 -18.62
N SER A 218 1.86 -2.98 -18.82
CA SER A 218 3.22 -3.49 -19.07
C SER A 218 3.21 -4.70 -19.97
N ASP A 219 4.29 -4.94 -20.68
CA ASP A 219 4.49 -6.11 -21.55
C ASP A 219 5.61 -7.06 -21.11
N GLY A 220 6.24 -6.79 -19.96
CA GLY A 220 7.40 -7.56 -19.51
C GLY A 220 7.54 -7.71 -18.01
N ASP A 221 8.61 -8.44 -17.67
CA ASP A 221 9.05 -8.61 -16.29
C ASP A 221 9.81 -7.37 -15.81
N ASP A 222 9.86 -7.18 -14.49
CA ASP A 222 10.73 -6.17 -13.89
C ASP A 222 12.20 -6.53 -14.10
N THR A 223 12.97 -5.59 -14.64
CA THR A 223 14.39 -5.82 -14.96
C THR A 223 15.34 -4.81 -14.34
N SER A 224 14.83 -3.72 -13.77
CA SER A 224 15.69 -2.63 -13.29
C SER A 224 15.23 -1.93 -12.02
N SER A 225 14.19 -2.41 -11.35
CA SER A 225 13.76 -1.82 -10.10
C SER A 225 14.78 -2.01 -8.97
N LEU A 226 14.86 -1.02 -8.09
CA LEU A 226 15.66 -1.06 -6.87
C LEU A 226 14.88 -1.68 -5.71
N VAL A 227 13.55 -1.52 -5.71
CA VAL A 227 12.67 -2.16 -4.72
C VAL A 227 12.32 -3.57 -5.16
N GLY A 228 12.19 -4.49 -4.18
CA GLY A 228 11.80 -5.86 -4.47
C GLY A 228 10.29 -6.06 -4.56
N TYR A 229 9.87 -7.14 -5.20
CA TYR A 229 8.45 -7.52 -5.33
C TYR A 229 7.71 -7.56 -3.99
N GLU A 230 8.30 -8.20 -2.98
CA GLU A 230 7.68 -8.35 -1.65
C GLU A 230 7.44 -6.98 -0.97
N GLU A 231 8.37 -6.03 -1.14
CA GLU A 231 8.23 -4.69 -0.59
C GLU A 231 7.06 -3.94 -1.24
N VAL A 232 6.95 -4.04 -2.57
CA VAL A 232 5.85 -3.41 -3.32
C VAL A 232 4.52 -4.06 -2.97
N LEU A 233 4.45 -5.38 -2.87
CA LEU A 233 3.24 -6.10 -2.49
C LEU A 233 2.79 -5.73 -1.07
N ASP A 234 3.72 -5.66 -0.11
CA ASP A 234 3.40 -5.24 1.26
C ASP A 234 2.88 -3.79 1.29
N LEU A 235 3.51 -2.88 0.53
CA LEU A 235 3.04 -1.50 0.42
C LEU A 235 1.64 -1.42 -0.21
N ALA A 236 1.38 -2.18 -1.28
CA ALA A 236 0.09 -2.26 -1.94
C ALA A 236 -1.00 -2.77 -0.99
N LYS A 237 -0.72 -3.81 -0.21
CA LYS A 237 -1.64 -4.37 0.79
C LYS A 237 -1.93 -3.41 1.94
N ARG A 238 -1.00 -2.50 2.26
CA ARG A 238 -1.20 -1.43 3.27
C ARG A 238 -1.94 -0.23 2.72
N SER A 239 -2.02 -0.10 1.41
CA SER A 239 -2.77 0.97 0.76
C SER A 239 -4.25 0.60 0.65
N GLU A 240 -5.09 1.60 0.47
CA GLU A 240 -6.50 1.40 0.11
C GLU A 240 -6.70 1.51 -1.41
N THR A 241 -5.61 1.38 -2.17
CA THR A 241 -5.56 1.57 -3.61
C THR A 241 -5.85 0.26 -4.34
N SER A 242 -6.81 0.26 -5.25
CA SER A 242 -7.08 -0.88 -6.13
C SER A 242 -6.15 -0.85 -7.35
N ILE A 243 -5.49 -1.95 -7.66
CA ILE A 243 -4.56 -2.04 -8.81
C ILE A 243 -5.22 -2.84 -9.93
N TYR A 244 -5.41 -2.18 -11.06
CA TYR A 244 -5.84 -2.78 -12.32
C TYR A 244 -4.61 -2.95 -13.21
N ALA A 245 -4.30 -4.20 -13.56
CA ALA A 245 -3.12 -4.48 -14.37
C ALA A 245 -3.53 -5.00 -15.76
N ILE A 246 -2.82 -4.53 -16.77
CA ILE A 246 -2.97 -4.96 -18.16
C ILE A 246 -1.62 -5.48 -18.61
N GLY A 247 -1.53 -6.80 -18.78
CA GLY A 247 -0.31 -7.48 -19.21
C GLY A 247 -0.36 -7.78 -20.71
N LEU A 248 0.43 -7.09 -21.52
CA LEU A 248 0.56 -7.35 -22.95
C LEU A 248 1.53 -8.51 -23.16
N ARG A 249 1.01 -9.65 -23.59
CA ARG A 249 1.89 -10.81 -23.86
C ARG A 249 2.83 -10.51 -25.01
N PRO A 250 4.13 -10.85 -24.89
CA PRO A 250 5.07 -10.73 -26.01
C PRO A 250 4.60 -11.62 -27.18
N GLU A 251 4.75 -11.12 -28.41
CA GLU A 251 4.54 -11.95 -29.58
C GLU A 251 5.51 -13.12 -29.60
N ARG A 252 5.01 -14.31 -29.94
CA ARG A 252 5.71 -15.58 -29.82
C ARG A 252 7.06 -15.61 -30.58
N ILE A 253 8.14 -15.25 -29.91
CA ILE A 253 9.50 -15.64 -30.28
C ILE A 253 10.13 -16.27 -29.04
N GLY A 254 9.98 -17.59 -28.88
CA GLY A 254 10.80 -18.37 -27.93
C GLY A 254 10.49 -18.31 -26.44
N GLY A 255 9.66 -17.42 -25.94
CA GLY A 255 9.61 -17.05 -24.52
C GLY A 255 8.38 -17.50 -23.72
N ARG A 256 8.08 -18.81 -23.67
CA ARG A 256 6.94 -19.31 -22.86
C ARG A 256 7.18 -19.19 -21.32
N GLN A 257 8.41 -18.97 -20.89
CA GLN A 257 8.78 -18.98 -19.47
C GLN A 257 8.87 -17.59 -18.85
N GLU A 258 9.33 -16.61 -19.59
CA GLU A 258 9.57 -15.24 -19.11
C GLU A 258 8.28 -14.50 -18.71
N PHE A 259 7.20 -14.63 -19.49
CA PHE A 259 5.93 -13.95 -19.18
C PHE A 259 5.16 -14.54 -17.99
N LYS A 260 5.52 -15.73 -17.49
CA LYS A 260 4.84 -16.34 -16.34
C LYS A 260 5.10 -15.59 -15.04
N GLU A 261 6.28 -15.02 -14.89
CA GLU A 261 6.63 -14.23 -13.71
C GLU A 261 5.90 -12.89 -13.71
N ALA A 262 5.91 -12.15 -14.82
CA ALA A 262 5.09 -10.94 -14.98
C ALA A 262 3.59 -11.23 -14.76
N GLU A 263 3.05 -12.29 -15.35
CA GLU A 263 1.66 -12.69 -15.17
C GLU A 263 1.33 -12.96 -13.69
N PHE A 264 2.21 -13.65 -12.98
CA PHE A 264 2.05 -13.91 -11.55
C PHE A 264 2.03 -12.62 -10.74
N VAL A 265 3.02 -11.74 -10.94
CA VAL A 265 3.14 -10.46 -10.23
C VAL A 265 1.91 -9.58 -10.46
N LEU A 266 1.50 -9.40 -11.73
CA LEU A 266 0.34 -8.59 -12.08
C LEU A 266 -0.96 -9.14 -11.48
N ARG A 267 -1.12 -10.47 -11.46
CA ARG A 267 -2.27 -11.13 -10.80
C ARG A 267 -2.26 -10.89 -9.31
N GLN A 268 -1.13 -11.06 -8.65
CA GLN A 268 -1.03 -10.89 -7.20
C GLN A 268 -1.32 -9.44 -6.79
N LEU A 269 -0.69 -8.46 -7.42
CA LEU A 269 -0.94 -7.05 -7.14
C LEU A 269 -2.42 -6.69 -7.30
N SER A 270 -3.06 -7.17 -8.38
CA SER A 270 -4.47 -6.90 -8.62
C SER A 270 -5.38 -7.62 -7.63
N THR A 271 -5.16 -8.90 -7.38
CA THR A 271 -6.02 -9.72 -6.52
C THR A 271 -5.97 -9.25 -5.06
N GLU A 272 -4.76 -9.01 -4.53
CA GLU A 272 -4.55 -8.59 -3.14
C GLU A 272 -5.18 -7.22 -2.84
N THR A 273 -5.24 -6.35 -3.86
CA THR A 273 -5.79 -4.98 -3.73
C THR A 273 -7.25 -4.85 -4.14
N GLY A 274 -7.89 -5.95 -4.59
CA GLY A 274 -9.29 -5.96 -5.02
C GLY A 274 -9.52 -5.39 -6.42
N GLY A 275 -8.46 -5.12 -7.18
CA GLY A 275 -8.53 -4.75 -8.58
C GLY A 275 -8.69 -5.97 -9.51
N ARG A 276 -8.35 -5.81 -10.77
CA ARG A 276 -8.51 -6.85 -11.81
C ARG A 276 -7.31 -6.84 -12.75
N VAL A 277 -6.95 -8.04 -13.24
CA VAL A 277 -5.91 -8.19 -14.25
C VAL A 277 -6.51 -8.59 -15.59
N PHE A 278 -5.95 -8.06 -16.66
CA PHE A 278 -6.33 -8.33 -18.04
C PHE A 278 -5.10 -8.80 -18.83
N PHE A 279 -5.28 -9.78 -19.70
CA PHE A 279 -4.23 -10.26 -20.59
C PHE A 279 -4.79 -10.31 -22.02
N PRO A 280 -4.86 -9.13 -22.70
CA PRO A 280 -5.32 -9.09 -24.08
C PRO A 280 -4.40 -9.90 -24.99
N THR A 281 -4.97 -10.46 -26.02
CA THR A 281 -4.23 -11.15 -27.09
C THR A 281 -3.67 -10.17 -28.12
N ASN A 282 -4.28 -8.99 -28.20
CA ASN A 282 -3.90 -7.94 -29.13
C ASN A 282 -4.00 -6.56 -28.44
N VAL A 283 -3.05 -5.68 -28.71
CA VAL A 283 -3.02 -4.30 -28.21
C VAL A 283 -4.27 -3.50 -28.58
N ASN A 284 -4.92 -3.82 -29.70
CA ASN A 284 -6.17 -3.17 -30.12
C ASN A 284 -7.37 -3.46 -29.19
N GLU A 285 -7.25 -4.37 -28.22
CA GLU A 285 -8.26 -4.59 -27.19
C GLU A 285 -8.21 -3.57 -26.06
N LEU A 286 -7.12 -2.79 -25.95
CA LEU A 286 -6.91 -1.80 -24.88
C LEU A 286 -8.06 -0.82 -24.68
N PRO A 287 -8.66 -0.21 -25.74
CA PRO A 287 -9.78 0.71 -25.56
C PRO A 287 -10.96 0.07 -24.81
N LYS A 288 -11.28 -1.20 -25.14
CA LYS A 288 -12.34 -1.95 -24.49
C LYS A 288 -11.99 -2.30 -23.03
N ILE A 289 -10.74 -2.61 -22.75
CA ILE A 289 -10.27 -2.91 -21.38
C ILE A 289 -10.35 -1.66 -20.52
N TYR A 290 -9.88 -0.52 -21.01
CA TYR A 290 -10.00 0.77 -20.31
C TYR A 290 -11.47 1.16 -20.07
N GLU A 291 -12.37 0.87 -21.02
CA GLU A 291 -13.81 1.05 -20.84
C GLU A 291 -14.34 0.19 -19.67
N GLN A 292 -14.02 -1.11 -19.66
CA GLN A 292 -14.40 -2.01 -18.56
C GLN A 292 -13.86 -1.54 -17.20
N ILE A 293 -12.63 -1.03 -17.14
CA ILE A 293 -12.06 -0.47 -15.91
C ILE A 293 -12.84 0.78 -15.47
N SER A 294 -13.18 1.68 -16.41
CA SER A 294 -13.99 2.87 -16.11
C SER A 294 -15.36 2.51 -15.56
N GLU A 295 -16.05 1.55 -16.21
CA GLU A 295 -17.36 1.06 -15.78
C GLU A 295 -17.29 0.42 -14.40
N GLU A 296 -16.26 -0.38 -14.14
CA GLU A 296 -16.06 -1.01 -12.84
C GLU A 296 -15.85 0.02 -11.74
N LEU A 297 -14.94 0.97 -11.97
CA LEU A 297 -14.67 2.06 -11.02
C LEU A 297 -15.93 2.89 -10.73
N ALA A 298 -16.80 3.07 -11.71
CA ALA A 298 -18.08 3.78 -11.53
C ALA A 298 -19.14 2.96 -10.77
N SER A 299 -19.03 1.61 -10.79
CA SER A 299 -20.05 0.67 -10.29
C SER A 299 -19.75 0.13 -8.88
N GLN A 300 -18.69 0.57 -8.23
CA GLN A 300 -18.28 0.07 -6.92
C GLN A 300 -19.17 0.60 -5.79
N TYR A 301 -19.39 -0.23 -4.79
CA TYR A 301 -19.90 0.17 -3.49
C TYR A 301 -18.75 0.59 -2.58
N THR A 302 -18.97 1.60 -1.74
CA THR A 302 -18.08 1.92 -0.62
C THR A 302 -18.74 1.44 0.65
N ILE A 303 -18.12 0.49 1.33
CA ILE A 303 -18.63 -0.11 2.56
C ILE A 303 -17.57 0.05 3.64
N ALA A 304 -17.96 0.48 4.85
CA ALA A 304 -17.03 0.51 5.96
C ALA A 304 -17.62 -0.15 7.21
N TYR A 305 -16.75 -0.70 8.03
CA TYR A 305 -17.09 -1.28 9.32
C TYR A 305 -16.03 -0.93 10.37
N ALA A 306 -16.43 -0.92 11.64
CA ALA A 306 -15.50 -0.89 12.77
C ALA A 306 -15.12 -2.31 13.12
N SER A 307 -13.82 -2.63 13.07
CA SER A 307 -13.35 -3.98 13.41
C SER A 307 -13.70 -4.34 14.85
N LYS A 308 -14.28 -5.52 15.06
CA LYS A 308 -14.53 -6.10 16.39
C LYS A 308 -13.27 -6.67 17.04
N ASN A 309 -12.17 -6.79 16.29
CA ASN A 309 -10.91 -7.30 16.80
C ASN A 309 -10.14 -6.17 17.51
N PRO A 310 -10.00 -6.21 18.87
CA PRO A 310 -9.36 -5.14 19.63
C PRO A 310 -7.83 -5.15 19.56
N LEU A 311 -7.22 -6.19 18.99
CA LEU A 311 -5.77 -6.35 18.96
C LEU A 311 -5.11 -5.29 18.08
N ARG A 312 -4.11 -4.60 18.63
CA ARG A 312 -3.30 -3.58 17.94
C ARG A 312 -1.87 -4.11 17.71
N ASN A 313 -1.78 -5.24 17.02
CA ASN A 313 -0.53 -5.99 16.83
C ASN A 313 0.04 -5.91 15.41
N GLY A 314 -0.58 -5.11 14.52
CA GLY A 314 -0.14 -5.00 13.13
C GLY A 314 -0.32 -6.28 12.29
N ALA A 315 -1.02 -7.30 12.81
CA ALA A 315 -1.20 -8.54 12.08
C ALA A 315 -2.13 -8.36 10.87
N TRP A 316 -1.90 -9.18 9.85
CA TRP A 316 -2.78 -9.27 8.70
C TRP A 316 -4.15 -9.81 9.10
N ARG A 317 -5.22 -9.17 8.64
CA ARG A 317 -6.62 -9.55 8.86
C ARG A 317 -7.28 -9.82 7.53
N ARG A 318 -7.77 -11.05 7.37
CA ARG A 318 -8.43 -11.46 6.13
C ARG A 318 -9.85 -10.95 6.09
N ILE A 319 -10.26 -10.42 4.92
CA ILE A 319 -11.62 -9.94 4.67
C ILE A 319 -12.31 -10.87 3.67
N ILE A 320 -13.57 -11.20 3.96
CA ILE A 320 -14.47 -11.89 3.05
C ILE A 320 -15.78 -11.09 3.00
N VAL A 321 -16.17 -10.69 1.80
CA VAL A 321 -17.49 -10.11 1.54
C VAL A 321 -18.35 -11.14 0.85
N ARG A 322 -19.59 -11.26 1.25
CA ARG A 322 -20.61 -12.11 0.62
C ARG A 322 -21.83 -11.26 0.28
N THR A 323 -22.59 -11.72 -0.72
CA THR A 323 -23.92 -11.16 -1.04
C THR A 323 -24.99 -12.22 -0.84
N LYS A 324 -26.17 -11.80 -0.42
CA LYS A 324 -27.35 -12.68 -0.29
C LYS A 324 -28.02 -12.94 -1.64
N ARG A 325 -27.74 -12.10 -2.66
CA ARG A 325 -28.29 -12.26 -4.01
C ARG A 325 -27.63 -13.46 -4.70
N PRO A 326 -28.41 -14.47 -5.12
CA PRO A 326 -27.86 -15.60 -5.87
C PRO A 326 -27.20 -15.15 -7.18
N GLY A 327 -26.06 -15.73 -7.52
CA GLY A 327 -25.29 -15.41 -8.73
C GLY A 327 -24.42 -14.15 -8.64
N ALA A 328 -24.67 -13.25 -7.68
CA ALA A 328 -23.89 -12.05 -7.48
C ALA A 328 -22.58 -12.35 -6.74
N VAL A 329 -21.45 -12.03 -7.38
CA VAL A 329 -20.10 -12.32 -6.86
C VAL A 329 -19.42 -11.00 -6.48
N PRO A 330 -19.19 -10.76 -5.17
CA PRO A 330 -18.47 -9.57 -4.72
C PRO A 330 -16.97 -9.76 -4.82
N ARG A 331 -16.24 -8.68 -5.13
CA ARG A 331 -14.79 -8.60 -5.14
C ARG A 331 -14.32 -7.33 -4.43
N THR A 332 -13.34 -7.49 -3.55
CA THR A 332 -12.67 -6.42 -2.81
C THR A 332 -11.25 -6.85 -2.44
N ARG A 333 -10.48 -6.03 -1.76
CA ARG A 333 -9.16 -6.40 -1.23
C ARG A 333 -9.26 -7.62 -0.30
N GLN A 334 -8.20 -8.46 -0.30
CA GLN A 334 -8.20 -9.72 0.43
C GLN A 334 -8.09 -9.54 1.96
N GLY A 335 -7.63 -8.38 2.41
CA GLY A 335 -7.45 -8.08 3.81
C GLY A 335 -6.77 -6.73 4.03
N TYR A 336 -6.31 -6.53 5.25
CA TYR A 336 -5.54 -5.34 5.64
C TYR A 336 -4.66 -5.65 6.86
N TYR A 337 -3.66 -4.81 7.11
CA TYR A 337 -2.89 -4.90 8.35
C TYR A 337 -3.60 -4.13 9.46
N GLY A 338 -3.89 -4.81 10.56
CA GLY A 338 -4.48 -4.20 11.74
C GLY A 338 -3.62 -3.07 12.31
N PRO A 339 -4.20 -2.20 13.17
CA PRO A 339 -3.45 -1.13 13.80
C PRO A 339 -2.32 -1.66 14.68
N THR A 340 -1.31 -0.82 14.91
CA THR A 340 -0.23 -1.06 15.86
C THR A 340 -0.38 -0.13 17.06
N ASN A 341 0.07 -0.56 18.24
CA ASN A 341 0.28 0.35 19.34
C ASN A 341 1.44 1.30 18.95
N ARG A 342 1.17 2.60 18.88
CA ARG A 342 2.19 3.63 18.79
C ARG A 342 2.62 4.04 20.19
#